data_921a20b125bedf3ffabfb34b6683c4ae
#
_entry.id   921a20b125bedf3ffabfb34b6683c4ae
#
_cell.length_a   1.000
_cell.length_b   1.000
_cell.length_c   1.000
_cell.angle_alpha   90.00
_cell.angle_beta   90.00
_cell.angle_gamma   90.00
#
_symmetry.space_group_name_H-M   'P 1'
#
loop_
_entity.id
_entity.type
_entity.pdbx_description
1 polymer ?
#
loop_
_entity_poly.entity_id
_entity_poly.type
_entity_poly.pdbx_seq_one_letter_code
_entity_poly.pdbx_strand_id
1 'polypeptide(L)'
;NQMGLLEKIFGNYSDKEIKKIMPIIKKINDLEPSISPLTDEELKAKTQEFKERLANGETLDDLLPEAFAVVREAAKRVLGMRHFDVQLIGGVVLHQGRIAEMRTGEGKTLVSTCPAYLNALTGNGVHIVTVNDYLAKRDAEWMGKVHEFLGLKVGVILNDMEKPARQEAYACDITYATNNELGFDYLRDNMVVYEKDMVQRGLNFAIIDEVDSVLIDEARTPLIISGQSDKSTKLYELADGFVKSLKKGRLLNEDEALNPLIREELKEEGDFVVDEKLKTCTLTQQGVEKAERFFAIDNLSDPQNMEIQHHINNALKANNTMALDKDYVVKDGEIVIVDTFTGRMMPGRRYSDGLHQAIEAKEHVEVQRESKTLATITFQNFFNKYTKKSGMTGTAQTEEQEFRSIYGMDVVCIPTNRPVQRKDLPDIVYQTEDAKFRAVVADVKKAYEVGQPVLVGTVNIEVSERLSKMFKMEGIKHQVLNAKYHEKEAEIVALAGEKGAVTIATNMAGRGTDIKLGEGVIELGGLKIVGTERHESRRIDNQLRGRAGRQGDPGESRFYLSMEDDLMRLFGSEKTAAMIKKLGLPEDEPIEAGILTKAIENAQ
;
A
#
# COMPACT_ATOMS: atom_id res chain seq x y z
N ASN A 1 -8.88 -15.50 29.85
CA ASN A 1 -8.03 -14.33 29.93
C ASN A 1 -6.76 -14.46 30.75
N GLN A 2 -6.21 -15.69 30.85
CA GLN A 2 -4.91 -15.92 31.46
C GLN A 2 -3.77 -15.26 30.68
N MET A 3 -3.89 -15.13 29.33
CA MET A 3 -2.89 -14.45 28.50
C MET A 3 -2.80 -12.94 28.80
N GLY A 4 -3.92 -12.25 29.00
CA GLY A 4 -3.90 -10.83 29.34
C GLY A 4 -3.32 -10.50 30.71
N LEU A 5 -3.43 -11.45 31.67
CA LEU A 5 -2.84 -11.29 33.00
C LEU A 5 -1.33 -11.54 32.98
N LEU A 6 -0.87 -12.53 32.18
CA LEU A 6 0.55 -12.83 31.97
C LEU A 6 1.26 -11.70 31.25
N GLU A 7 0.61 -11.08 30.26
CA GLU A 7 1.13 -9.89 29.56
C GLU A 7 1.28 -8.69 30.50
N LYS A 8 0.36 -8.47 31.43
CA LYS A 8 0.44 -7.40 32.43
C LYS A 8 1.56 -7.62 33.44
N ILE A 9 1.87 -8.88 33.80
CA ILE A 9 2.89 -9.23 34.80
C ILE A 9 4.29 -9.30 34.19
N PHE A 10 4.43 -9.88 32.97
CA PHE A 10 5.70 -10.15 32.32
C PHE A 10 6.04 -9.24 31.14
N GLY A 11 5.14 -8.31 30.76
CA GLY A 11 5.24 -7.53 29.53
C GLY A 11 4.86 -8.35 28.30
N ASN A 12 4.64 -7.69 27.18
CA ASN A 12 4.39 -8.35 25.90
C ASN A 12 5.70 -8.77 25.24
N TYR A 13 5.60 -9.46 24.09
CA TYR A 13 6.77 -9.90 23.33
C TYR A 13 7.71 -8.74 22.96
N SER A 14 7.15 -7.63 22.46
CA SER A 14 7.94 -6.46 22.06
C SER A 14 8.69 -5.85 23.24
N ASP A 15 8.05 -5.73 24.42
CA ASP A 15 8.70 -5.19 25.61
C ASP A 15 9.90 -6.02 26.04
N LYS A 16 9.79 -7.34 25.94
CA LYS A 16 10.89 -8.27 26.26
C LYS A 16 12.05 -8.11 25.28
N GLU A 17 11.74 -7.99 23.98
CA GLU A 17 12.75 -7.81 22.95
C GLU A 17 13.45 -6.44 23.08
N ILE A 18 12.72 -5.40 23.42
CA ILE A 18 13.27 -4.07 23.66
C ILE A 18 14.21 -4.08 24.89
N LYS A 19 13.85 -4.79 25.95
CA LYS A 19 14.73 -4.95 27.11
C LYS A 19 16.08 -5.55 26.76
N LYS A 20 16.13 -6.47 25.79
CA LYS A 20 17.39 -7.06 25.31
C LYS A 20 18.23 -6.05 24.54
N ILE A 21 17.58 -5.07 23.91
CA ILE A 21 18.23 -4.02 23.11
C ILE A 21 18.71 -2.87 23.97
N MET A 22 18.06 -2.58 25.11
CA MET A 22 18.38 -1.43 25.97
C MET A 22 19.84 -1.33 26.39
N PRO A 23 20.56 -2.43 26.69
CA PRO A 23 22.00 -2.32 26.98
C PRO A 23 22.82 -1.73 25.83
N ILE A 24 22.42 -2.01 24.57
CA ILE A 24 23.05 -1.42 23.38
C ILE A 24 22.79 0.08 23.33
N ILE A 25 21.54 0.50 23.59
CA ILE A 25 21.14 1.91 23.61
C ILE A 25 21.93 2.66 24.69
N LYS A 26 22.11 2.05 25.86
CA LYS A 26 22.93 2.62 26.92
C LYS A 26 24.37 2.86 26.47
N LYS A 27 24.97 1.88 25.78
CA LYS A 27 26.32 2.01 25.23
C LYS A 27 26.42 3.18 24.24
N ILE A 28 25.41 3.33 23.37
CA ILE A 28 25.35 4.44 22.41
C ILE A 28 25.33 5.77 23.15
N ASN A 29 24.47 5.90 24.16
CA ASN A 29 24.34 7.12 24.95
C ASN A 29 25.62 7.41 25.76
N ASP A 30 26.27 6.40 26.29
CA ASP A 30 27.52 6.55 27.05
C ASP A 30 28.67 7.04 26.17
N LEU A 31 28.61 6.76 24.86
CA LEU A 31 29.62 7.23 23.89
C LEU A 31 29.40 8.67 23.41
N GLU A 32 28.20 9.21 23.60
CA GLU A 32 27.90 10.58 23.12
C GLU A 32 28.85 11.66 23.62
N PRO A 33 29.24 11.68 24.91
CA PRO A 33 30.22 12.69 25.41
C PRO A 33 31.58 12.61 24.74
N SER A 34 31.98 11.46 24.21
CA SER A 34 33.24 11.28 23.48
C SER A 34 33.13 11.58 21.99
N ILE A 35 31.94 11.47 21.40
CA ILE A 35 31.69 11.71 19.97
C ILE A 35 31.32 13.17 19.71
N SER A 36 30.49 13.76 20.56
CA SER A 36 30.00 15.13 20.39
C SER A 36 31.11 16.19 20.24
N PRO A 37 32.28 16.14 20.96
CA PRO A 37 33.33 17.12 20.81
C PRO A 37 34.21 16.98 19.58
N LEU A 38 34.08 15.87 18.81
CA LEU A 38 34.92 15.63 17.64
C LEU A 38 34.73 16.72 16.59
N THR A 39 35.83 17.11 15.93
CA THR A 39 35.71 17.96 14.73
C THR A 39 35.04 17.22 13.59
N ASP A 40 34.60 17.94 12.56
CA ASP A 40 33.99 17.31 11.38
C ASP A 40 34.96 16.30 10.75
N GLU A 41 36.23 16.65 10.61
CA GLU A 41 37.26 15.77 10.05
C GLU A 41 37.48 14.52 10.90
N GLU A 42 37.51 14.67 12.24
CA GLU A 42 37.64 13.55 13.17
C GLU A 42 36.42 12.63 13.10
N LEU A 43 35.21 13.20 12.97
CA LEU A 43 33.98 12.44 12.86
C LEU A 43 33.94 11.66 11.53
N LYS A 44 34.30 12.31 10.42
CA LYS A 44 34.41 11.66 9.09
C LYS A 44 35.44 10.54 9.07
N ALA A 45 36.56 10.71 9.78
CA ALA A 45 37.62 9.71 9.86
C ALA A 45 37.17 8.43 10.55
N LYS A 46 36.11 8.44 11.33
CA LYS A 46 35.52 7.25 11.95
C LYS A 46 35.09 6.19 10.94
N THR A 47 34.63 6.60 9.78
CA THR A 47 34.20 5.65 8.73
C THR A 47 35.34 4.74 8.29
N GLN A 48 36.52 5.33 8.03
CA GLN A 48 37.69 4.55 7.64
C GLN A 48 38.19 3.66 8.78
N GLU A 49 38.17 4.19 10.01
CA GLU A 49 38.51 3.43 11.22
C GLU A 49 37.60 2.17 11.35
N PHE A 50 36.30 2.32 11.17
CA PHE A 50 35.37 1.20 11.23
C PHE A 50 35.63 0.15 10.14
N LYS A 51 35.92 0.61 8.91
CA LYS A 51 36.26 -0.30 7.81
C LYS A 51 37.51 -1.11 8.11
N GLU A 52 38.53 -0.48 8.69
CA GLU A 52 39.76 -1.15 9.10
C GLU A 52 39.52 -2.16 10.24
N ARG A 53 38.68 -1.80 11.21
CA ARG A 53 38.31 -2.70 12.31
C ARG A 53 37.54 -3.93 11.80
N LEU A 54 36.64 -3.76 10.83
CA LEU A 54 35.99 -4.90 10.17
C LEU A 54 36.99 -5.80 9.47
N ALA A 55 37.92 -5.21 8.72
CA ALA A 55 38.98 -5.96 8.04
C ALA A 55 39.87 -6.73 9.01
N ASN A 56 40.01 -6.26 10.24
CA ASN A 56 40.80 -6.88 11.30
C ASN A 56 40.01 -7.87 12.17
N GLY A 57 38.79 -8.22 11.80
CA GLY A 57 38.01 -9.28 12.42
C GLY A 57 36.91 -8.85 13.39
N GLU A 58 36.70 -7.56 13.64
CA GLU A 58 35.54 -7.10 14.40
C GLU A 58 34.26 -7.30 13.58
N THR A 59 33.14 -7.52 14.26
CA THR A 59 31.84 -7.70 13.62
C THR A 59 31.07 -6.39 13.54
N LEU A 60 30.01 -6.36 12.72
CA LEU A 60 29.10 -5.22 12.69
C LEU A 60 28.47 -4.97 14.06
N ASP A 61 28.13 -6.03 14.80
CA ASP A 61 27.57 -5.91 16.14
C ASP A 61 28.56 -5.26 17.11
N ASP A 62 29.84 -5.55 16.97
CA ASP A 62 30.89 -4.90 17.78
C ASP A 62 30.97 -3.40 17.51
N LEU A 63 30.81 -2.99 16.25
CA LEU A 63 30.88 -1.59 15.82
C LEU A 63 29.57 -0.82 16.06
N LEU A 64 28.46 -1.51 16.22
CA LEU A 64 27.13 -0.90 16.23
C LEU A 64 27.00 0.28 17.19
N PRO A 65 27.36 0.17 18.48
CA PRO A 65 27.17 1.29 19.41
C PRO A 65 27.91 2.54 18.98
N GLU A 66 29.16 2.43 18.59
CA GLU A 66 29.98 3.57 18.16
C GLU A 66 29.51 4.11 16.80
N ALA A 67 29.19 3.23 15.85
CA ALA A 67 28.68 3.63 14.54
C ALA A 67 27.36 4.40 14.66
N PHE A 68 26.43 3.93 15.47
CA PHE A 68 25.16 4.62 15.70
C PHE A 68 25.37 5.98 16.39
N ALA A 69 26.31 6.07 17.33
CA ALA A 69 26.66 7.34 17.96
C ALA A 69 27.21 8.33 16.94
N VAL A 70 28.03 7.87 16.01
CA VAL A 70 28.59 8.69 14.92
C VAL A 70 27.50 9.18 13.99
N VAL A 71 26.57 8.32 13.58
CA VAL A 71 25.45 8.70 12.70
C VAL A 71 24.54 9.70 13.39
N ARG A 72 24.24 9.49 14.67
CA ARG A 72 23.42 10.44 15.45
C ARG A 72 24.03 11.82 15.48
N GLU A 73 25.33 11.92 15.73
CA GLU A 73 26.04 13.20 15.76
C GLU A 73 26.09 13.83 14.36
N ALA A 74 26.36 13.05 13.32
CA ALA A 74 26.35 13.54 11.95
C ALA A 74 24.98 14.08 11.54
N ALA A 75 23.90 13.39 11.87
CA ALA A 75 22.54 13.83 11.60
C ALA A 75 22.20 15.13 12.33
N LYS A 76 22.63 15.25 13.56
CA LYS A 76 22.48 16.48 14.34
C LYS A 76 23.17 17.67 13.67
N ARG A 77 24.40 17.48 13.20
CA ARG A 77 25.18 18.54 12.54
C ARG A 77 24.63 18.92 11.17
N VAL A 78 24.27 17.93 10.37
CA VAL A 78 23.92 18.14 8.94
C VAL A 78 22.43 18.46 8.77
N LEU A 79 21.56 17.81 9.55
CA LEU A 79 20.11 17.95 9.44
C LEU A 79 19.46 18.72 10.59
N GLY A 80 20.20 18.97 11.67
CA GLY A 80 19.62 19.50 12.90
C GLY A 80 18.73 18.51 13.64
N MET A 81 18.84 17.21 13.33
CA MET A 81 17.99 16.14 13.85
C MET A 81 18.82 15.13 14.63
N ARG A 82 18.62 15.09 15.95
CA ARG A 82 19.28 14.11 16.81
C ARG A 82 18.31 12.93 17.02
N HIS A 83 18.77 11.72 16.78
CA HIS A 83 17.96 10.52 17.00
C HIS A 83 17.52 10.40 18.47
N PHE A 84 16.23 10.14 18.68
CA PHE A 84 15.70 9.78 19.99
C PHE A 84 16.07 8.33 20.33
N ASP A 85 16.04 7.99 21.60
CA ASP A 85 16.34 6.60 22.02
C ASP A 85 15.43 5.58 21.33
N VAL A 86 14.15 5.87 21.18
CA VAL A 86 13.21 4.98 20.47
C VAL A 86 13.57 4.79 19.01
N GLN A 87 14.13 5.81 18.37
CA GLN A 87 14.63 5.71 16.99
C GLN A 87 15.89 4.84 16.91
N LEU A 88 16.76 4.92 17.89
CA LEU A 88 17.93 4.03 17.98
C LEU A 88 17.49 2.57 18.19
N ILE A 89 16.48 2.34 19.00
CA ILE A 89 15.89 0.99 19.17
C ILE A 89 15.40 0.48 17.82
N GLY A 90 14.65 1.29 17.08
CA GLY A 90 14.20 0.94 15.72
C GLY A 90 15.37 0.61 14.81
N GLY A 91 16.43 1.39 14.85
CA GLY A 91 17.65 1.13 14.08
C GLY A 91 18.31 -0.20 14.40
N VAL A 92 18.36 -0.59 15.66
CA VAL A 92 18.90 -1.89 16.10
C VAL A 92 18.02 -3.02 15.57
N VAL A 93 16.70 -2.89 15.69
CA VAL A 93 15.74 -3.89 15.17
C VAL A 93 15.94 -4.09 13.67
N LEU A 94 16.08 -3.01 12.90
CA LEU A 94 16.34 -3.09 11.46
C LEU A 94 17.68 -3.76 11.17
N HIS A 95 18.72 -3.44 11.90
CA HIS A 95 20.02 -4.08 11.74
C HIS A 95 19.94 -5.61 11.98
N GLN A 96 19.08 -6.04 12.89
CA GLN A 96 18.91 -7.45 13.22
C GLN A 96 18.09 -8.23 12.17
N GLY A 97 17.63 -7.59 11.09
CA GLY A 97 16.84 -8.25 10.07
C GLY A 97 15.38 -8.48 10.47
N ARG A 98 14.84 -7.61 11.29
CA ARG A 98 13.50 -7.72 11.86
C ARG A 98 12.62 -6.57 11.37
N ILE A 99 11.34 -6.58 11.74
CA ILE A 99 10.42 -5.50 11.40
C ILE A 99 10.22 -4.59 12.61
N ALA A 100 10.49 -3.30 12.42
CA ALA A 100 10.22 -2.26 13.41
C ALA A 100 8.85 -1.66 13.10
N GLU A 101 7.87 -1.88 13.98
CA GLU A 101 6.60 -1.18 13.90
C GLU A 101 6.73 0.14 14.66
N MET A 102 6.71 1.23 13.91
CA MET A 102 6.79 2.58 14.46
C MET A 102 5.62 3.40 13.94
N ARG A 103 4.94 4.10 14.83
CA ARG A 103 3.79 4.93 14.45
C ARG A 103 4.21 6.04 13.49
N THR A 104 3.28 6.47 12.67
CA THR A 104 3.47 7.59 11.74
C THR A 104 3.92 8.83 12.52
N GLY A 105 4.89 9.55 11.97
CA GLY A 105 5.43 10.75 12.60
C GLY A 105 6.55 10.51 13.59
N GLU A 106 7.00 9.26 13.78
CA GLU A 106 8.14 8.95 14.67
C GLU A 106 9.50 9.03 13.96
N GLY A 107 9.55 9.51 12.71
CA GLY A 107 10.79 9.74 11.99
C GLY A 107 11.44 8.47 11.43
N LYS A 108 10.66 7.58 10.85
CA LYS A 108 11.15 6.31 10.27
C LYS A 108 12.28 6.50 9.25
N THR A 109 12.22 7.56 8.45
CA THR A 109 13.26 7.85 7.45
C THR A 109 14.62 8.07 8.11
N LEU A 110 14.64 8.80 9.22
CA LEU A 110 15.87 9.04 10.00
C LEU A 110 16.36 7.75 10.67
N VAL A 111 15.45 6.89 11.14
CA VAL A 111 15.78 5.62 11.80
C VAL A 111 16.63 4.73 10.89
N SER A 112 16.30 4.68 9.60
CA SER A 112 17.01 3.85 8.63
C SER A 112 18.47 4.23 8.41
N THR A 113 18.87 5.46 8.74
CA THR A 113 20.24 5.93 8.53
C THR A 113 21.27 5.16 9.34
N CYS A 114 20.94 4.81 10.57
CA CYS A 114 21.87 4.08 11.45
C CYS A 114 22.19 2.67 10.92
N PRO A 115 21.24 1.79 10.68
CA PRO A 115 21.54 0.46 10.15
C PRO A 115 22.08 0.51 8.72
N ALA A 116 21.65 1.47 7.91
CA ALA A 116 22.17 1.64 6.56
C ALA A 116 23.66 1.97 6.57
N TYR A 117 24.08 2.95 7.37
CA TYR A 117 25.47 3.30 7.52
C TYR A 117 26.30 2.10 7.99
N LEU A 118 25.88 1.45 9.07
CA LEU A 118 26.62 0.34 9.66
C LEU A 118 26.82 -0.79 8.64
N ASN A 119 25.76 -1.20 7.96
CA ASN A 119 25.83 -2.30 7.01
C ASN A 119 26.56 -1.93 5.70
N ALA A 120 26.55 -0.64 5.33
CA ALA A 120 27.29 -0.16 4.17
C ALA A 120 28.81 -0.25 4.35
N LEU A 121 29.28 -0.29 5.59
CA LEU A 121 30.72 -0.42 5.89
C LEU A 121 31.34 -1.71 5.34
N THR A 122 30.54 -2.73 5.07
CA THR A 122 31.02 -3.98 4.47
C THR A 122 31.45 -3.84 3.02
N GLY A 123 30.98 -2.79 2.35
CA GLY A 123 31.20 -2.60 0.91
C GLY A 123 30.28 -3.40 -0.01
N ASN A 124 29.35 -4.19 0.56
CA ASN A 124 28.46 -5.06 -0.22
C ASN A 124 27.15 -4.37 -0.67
N GLY A 125 26.92 -3.15 -0.21
CA GLY A 125 25.76 -2.35 -0.60
C GLY A 125 24.54 -2.54 0.29
N VAL A 126 23.79 -1.45 0.43
CA VAL A 126 22.52 -1.41 1.16
C VAL A 126 21.48 -0.79 0.24
N HIS A 127 20.33 -1.44 0.10
CA HIS A 127 19.20 -0.92 -0.63
C HIS A 127 18.13 -0.45 0.33
N ILE A 128 17.73 0.82 0.23
CA ILE A 128 16.61 1.36 0.98
C ILE A 128 15.43 1.47 0.04
N VAL A 129 14.37 0.72 0.35
CA VAL A 129 13.24 0.48 -0.55
C VAL A 129 12.07 1.35 -0.14
N THR A 130 11.54 2.10 -1.09
CA THR A 130 10.37 2.96 -0.91
C THR A 130 9.27 2.58 -1.90
N VAL A 131 8.08 3.18 -1.75
CA VAL A 131 6.92 2.80 -2.56
C VAL A 131 6.78 3.59 -3.87
N ASN A 132 7.47 4.74 -4.02
CA ASN A 132 7.42 5.51 -5.26
C ASN A 132 8.72 6.30 -5.49
N ASP A 133 8.92 6.75 -6.73
CA ASP A 133 10.13 7.46 -7.14
C ASP A 133 10.31 8.81 -6.41
N TYR A 134 9.21 9.49 -6.11
CA TYR A 134 9.28 10.75 -5.37
C TYR A 134 9.93 10.54 -4.01
N LEU A 135 9.48 9.54 -3.25
CA LEU A 135 10.04 9.23 -1.94
C LEU A 135 11.49 8.77 -2.03
N ALA A 136 11.81 7.95 -3.02
CA ALA A 136 13.19 7.49 -3.24
C ALA A 136 14.14 8.67 -3.45
N LYS A 137 13.76 9.60 -4.31
CA LYS A 137 14.54 10.80 -4.60
C LYS A 137 14.64 11.73 -3.39
N ARG A 138 13.51 12.00 -2.74
CA ARG A 138 13.45 12.86 -1.54
C ARG A 138 14.36 12.31 -0.44
N ASP A 139 14.22 11.04 -0.13
CA ASP A 139 14.94 10.40 0.96
C ASP A 139 16.44 10.29 0.65
N ALA A 140 16.79 10.00 -0.60
CA ALA A 140 18.19 9.99 -1.04
C ALA A 140 18.86 11.36 -0.90
N GLU A 141 18.18 12.42 -1.31
CA GLU A 141 18.68 13.79 -1.20
C GLU A 141 18.76 14.25 0.27
N TRP A 142 17.76 13.90 1.05
CA TRP A 142 17.65 14.36 2.45
C TRP A 142 18.57 13.56 3.39
N MET A 143 18.39 12.25 3.47
CA MET A 143 19.20 11.38 4.34
C MET A 143 20.60 11.14 3.77
N GLY A 144 20.75 11.24 2.45
CA GLY A 144 22.06 11.16 1.80
C GLY A 144 23.06 12.19 2.29
N LYS A 145 22.61 13.34 2.75
CA LYS A 145 23.49 14.35 3.37
C LYS A 145 24.27 13.81 4.55
N VAL A 146 23.65 12.97 5.38
CA VAL A 146 24.29 12.32 6.53
C VAL A 146 25.36 11.34 6.05
N HIS A 147 25.03 10.48 5.11
CA HIS A 147 25.93 9.44 4.61
C HIS A 147 27.10 10.02 3.83
N GLU A 148 26.84 11.03 3.00
CA GLU A 148 27.89 11.72 2.23
C GLU A 148 28.82 12.50 3.15
N PHE A 149 28.28 13.14 4.18
CA PHE A 149 29.11 13.79 5.20
C PHE A 149 30.08 12.79 5.84
N LEU A 150 29.65 11.56 6.08
CA LEU A 150 30.47 10.51 6.67
C LEU A 150 31.35 9.76 5.64
N GLY A 151 31.34 10.20 4.38
CA GLY A 151 32.22 9.66 3.34
C GLY A 151 31.66 8.47 2.56
N LEU A 152 30.38 8.17 2.69
CA LEU A 152 29.72 7.15 1.89
C LEU A 152 29.11 7.73 0.63
N LYS A 153 29.01 6.90 -0.41
CA LYS A 153 28.35 7.27 -1.66
C LYS A 153 26.89 6.84 -1.63
N VAL A 154 26.01 7.74 -2.03
CA VAL A 154 24.56 7.50 -2.09
C VAL A 154 24.07 7.62 -3.53
N GLY A 155 23.32 6.63 -3.97
CA GLY A 155 22.68 6.61 -5.27
C GLY A 155 21.16 6.48 -5.15
N VAL A 156 20.48 6.80 -6.24
CA VAL A 156 19.03 6.62 -6.37
C VAL A 156 18.71 6.03 -7.74
N ILE A 157 17.78 5.08 -7.75
CA ILE A 157 17.26 4.50 -8.99
C ILE A 157 15.88 5.10 -9.26
N LEU A 158 15.72 5.73 -10.41
CA LEU A 158 14.47 6.32 -10.87
C LEU A 158 14.04 5.66 -12.18
N ASN A 159 12.77 5.75 -12.49
CA ASN A 159 12.15 5.04 -13.62
C ASN A 159 12.79 5.33 -14.99
N ASP A 160 13.22 6.55 -15.20
CA ASP A 160 13.73 7.03 -16.51
C ASP A 160 15.25 6.93 -16.70
N MET A 161 15.93 6.23 -15.80
CA MET A 161 17.38 6.11 -15.84
C MET A 161 17.86 5.05 -16.84
N GLU A 162 18.90 5.39 -17.58
CA GLU A 162 19.58 4.49 -18.51
C GLU A 162 20.56 3.55 -17.79
N LYS A 163 20.98 2.48 -18.46
CA LYS A 163 21.84 1.43 -17.89
C LYS A 163 23.10 1.97 -17.21
N PRO A 164 23.94 2.85 -17.83
CA PRO A 164 25.15 3.33 -17.16
C PRO A 164 24.87 4.06 -15.85
N ALA A 165 23.81 4.87 -15.80
CA ALA A 165 23.40 5.58 -14.59
C ALA A 165 22.92 4.61 -13.50
N ARG A 166 22.21 3.54 -13.88
CA ARG A 166 21.79 2.50 -12.95
C ARG A 166 22.97 1.74 -12.36
N GLN A 167 23.93 1.37 -13.20
CA GLN A 167 25.16 0.71 -12.76
C GLN A 167 25.92 1.56 -11.74
N GLU A 168 26.06 2.86 -12.01
CA GLU A 168 26.70 3.80 -11.09
C GLU A 168 25.95 3.89 -9.75
N ALA A 169 24.62 3.97 -9.80
CA ALA A 169 23.79 4.05 -8.59
C ALA A 169 23.88 2.77 -7.75
N TYR A 170 23.83 1.59 -8.36
CA TYR A 170 23.97 0.32 -7.62
C TYR A 170 25.39 0.09 -7.10
N ALA A 171 26.39 0.73 -7.69
CA ALA A 171 27.76 0.67 -7.19
C ALA A 171 27.97 1.54 -5.94
N CYS A 172 27.04 2.41 -5.59
CA CYS A 172 27.09 3.22 -4.38
C CYS A 172 26.98 2.35 -3.13
N ASP A 173 27.42 2.90 -2.00
CA ASP A 173 27.35 2.24 -0.70
C ASP A 173 25.90 2.03 -0.26
N ILE A 174 25.06 3.04 -0.50
CA ILE A 174 23.64 3.03 -0.17
C ILE A 174 22.86 3.47 -1.42
N THR A 175 21.86 2.67 -1.81
CA THR A 175 21.02 2.96 -2.98
C THR A 175 19.56 3.01 -2.57
N TYR A 176 18.91 4.14 -2.84
CA TYR A 176 17.47 4.30 -2.66
C TYR A 176 16.76 3.93 -3.95
N ALA A 177 15.72 3.12 -3.85
CA ALA A 177 14.96 2.66 -5.02
C ALA A 177 13.55 2.23 -4.61
N THR A 178 12.65 2.16 -5.59
CA THR A 178 11.36 1.53 -5.37
C THR A 178 11.48 0.01 -5.49
N ASN A 179 10.53 -0.70 -4.88
CA ASN A 179 10.41 -2.15 -5.03
C ASN A 179 10.29 -2.56 -6.50
N ASN A 180 9.53 -1.81 -7.29
CA ASN A 180 9.35 -2.08 -8.73
C ASN A 180 10.68 -2.00 -9.49
N GLU A 181 11.44 -0.93 -9.29
CA GLU A 181 12.71 -0.73 -9.99
C GLU A 181 13.73 -1.82 -9.66
N LEU A 182 13.82 -2.18 -8.38
CA LEU A 182 14.71 -3.26 -7.94
C LEU A 182 14.33 -4.60 -8.56
N GLY A 183 13.06 -4.94 -8.56
CA GLY A 183 12.57 -6.19 -9.11
C GLY A 183 12.73 -6.28 -10.61
N PHE A 184 12.43 -5.22 -11.34
CA PHE A 184 12.61 -5.18 -12.80
C PHE A 184 14.07 -5.19 -13.19
N ASP A 185 14.93 -4.49 -12.47
CA ASP A 185 16.37 -4.55 -12.73
C ASP A 185 16.93 -5.95 -12.50
N TYR A 186 16.43 -6.63 -11.45
CA TYR A 186 16.78 -8.03 -11.22
C TYR A 186 16.37 -8.93 -12.39
N LEU A 187 15.14 -8.78 -12.89
CA LEU A 187 14.67 -9.57 -14.04
C LEU A 187 15.50 -9.27 -15.29
N ARG A 188 15.78 -8.00 -15.58
CA ARG A 188 16.59 -7.60 -16.72
C ARG A 188 18.01 -8.15 -16.63
N ASP A 189 18.62 -8.12 -15.44
CA ASP A 189 19.95 -8.67 -15.21
C ASP A 189 20.02 -10.17 -15.51
N ASN A 190 18.95 -10.92 -15.23
CA ASN A 190 18.89 -12.35 -15.52
C ASN A 190 18.62 -12.66 -16.99
N MET A 191 18.39 -11.65 -17.82
CA MET A 191 18.16 -11.80 -19.27
C MET A 191 19.37 -11.40 -20.11
N VAL A 192 20.37 -10.77 -19.52
CA VAL A 192 21.59 -10.34 -20.26
C VAL A 192 22.51 -11.53 -20.53
N VAL A 193 23.29 -11.43 -21.59
CA VAL A 193 24.24 -12.47 -21.99
C VAL A 193 25.56 -12.33 -21.23
N TYR A 194 26.00 -11.10 -20.99
CA TYR A 194 27.29 -10.81 -20.33
C TYR A 194 27.10 -10.18 -18.97
N GLU A 195 27.92 -10.59 -18.01
CA GLU A 195 27.92 -10.04 -16.66
C GLU A 195 28.13 -8.52 -16.62
N LYS A 196 28.96 -7.98 -17.51
CA LYS A 196 29.19 -6.52 -17.63
C LYS A 196 27.93 -5.71 -17.94
N ASP A 197 26.90 -6.36 -18.48
CA ASP A 197 25.63 -5.72 -18.83
C ASP A 197 24.63 -5.71 -17.68
N MET A 198 24.95 -6.37 -16.58
CA MET A 198 24.14 -6.33 -15.35
C MET A 198 24.28 -4.98 -14.66
N VAL A 199 23.20 -4.50 -14.09
CA VAL A 199 23.20 -3.22 -13.35
C VAL A 199 23.37 -3.41 -11.85
N GLN A 200 22.82 -4.49 -11.28
CA GLN A 200 22.93 -4.78 -9.85
C GLN A 200 24.22 -5.57 -9.56
N ARG A 201 24.80 -5.34 -8.39
CA ARG A 201 26.03 -6.03 -7.97
C ARG A 201 25.84 -7.06 -6.86
N GLY A 202 24.61 -7.39 -6.55
CA GLY A 202 24.26 -8.33 -5.51
C GLY A 202 23.11 -7.83 -4.64
N LEU A 203 22.53 -8.73 -3.88
CA LEU A 203 21.40 -8.46 -3.00
C LEU A 203 21.82 -8.74 -1.56
N ASN A 204 22.50 -7.77 -0.93
CA ASN A 204 23.08 -7.90 0.39
C ASN A 204 22.08 -7.58 1.49
N PHE A 205 21.72 -6.30 1.64
CA PHE A 205 20.83 -5.85 2.70
C PHE A 205 19.76 -4.93 2.14
N ALA A 206 18.50 -5.24 2.44
CA ALA A 206 17.38 -4.37 2.10
C ALA A 206 16.69 -3.87 3.37
N ILE A 207 16.48 -2.57 3.44
CA ILE A 207 15.64 -1.92 4.45
C ILE A 207 14.38 -1.46 3.72
N ILE A 208 13.23 -2.07 4.02
CA ILE A 208 12.00 -1.85 3.27
C ILE A 208 11.08 -0.94 4.06
N ASP A 209 10.86 0.28 3.56
CA ASP A 209 9.84 1.17 4.12
C ASP A 209 8.46 0.72 3.65
N GLU A 210 7.46 0.93 4.49
CA GLU A 210 6.11 0.45 4.21
C GLU A 210 6.10 -1.06 3.91
N VAL A 211 6.77 -1.82 4.74
CA VAL A 211 7.06 -3.24 4.53
C VAL A 211 5.81 -4.10 4.38
N ASP A 212 4.73 -3.74 5.05
CA ASP A 212 3.43 -4.41 4.93
C ASP A 212 2.84 -4.28 3.52
N SER A 213 2.98 -3.11 2.91
CA SER A 213 2.56 -2.93 1.51
C SER A 213 3.37 -3.80 0.56
N VAL A 214 4.69 -3.80 0.71
CA VAL A 214 5.59 -4.48 -0.22
C VAL A 214 5.57 -6.00 -0.04
N LEU A 215 5.63 -6.48 1.20
CA LEU A 215 5.78 -7.91 1.49
C LEU A 215 4.48 -8.66 1.80
N ILE A 216 3.39 -7.95 2.07
CA ILE A 216 2.08 -8.56 2.31
C ILE A 216 1.12 -8.24 1.16
N ASP A 217 0.81 -6.97 0.94
CA ASP A 217 -0.19 -6.58 -0.08
C ASP A 217 0.25 -6.93 -1.49
N GLU A 218 1.48 -6.62 -1.84
CA GLU A 218 2.04 -6.83 -3.18
C GLU A 218 2.85 -8.13 -3.30
N ALA A 219 2.90 -8.95 -2.25
CA ALA A 219 3.79 -10.12 -2.17
C ALA A 219 3.67 -11.07 -3.35
N ARG A 220 2.45 -11.37 -3.75
CA ARG A 220 2.14 -12.35 -4.81
C ARG A 220 1.93 -11.73 -6.18
N THR A 221 1.95 -10.41 -6.27
CA THR A 221 1.81 -9.70 -7.54
C THR A 221 3.08 -9.92 -8.36
N PRO A 222 2.97 -10.50 -9.57
CA PRO A 222 4.15 -10.75 -10.38
C PRO A 222 4.63 -9.49 -11.08
N LEU A 223 5.93 -9.30 -11.10
CA LEU A 223 6.61 -8.40 -12.02
C LEU A 223 6.83 -9.21 -13.31
N ILE A 224 6.47 -8.64 -14.45
CA ILE A 224 6.48 -9.36 -15.73
C ILE A 224 7.20 -8.54 -16.77
N ILE A 225 8.16 -9.15 -17.45
CA ILE A 225 8.74 -8.63 -18.69
C ILE A 225 8.14 -9.40 -19.85
N SER A 226 7.54 -8.68 -20.80
CA SER A 226 6.74 -9.27 -21.88
C SER A 226 7.29 -8.87 -23.25
N GLY A 227 7.08 -9.76 -24.22
CA GLY A 227 7.22 -9.47 -25.63
C GLY A 227 5.86 -9.59 -26.34
N GLN A 228 5.75 -9.05 -27.54
CA GLN A 228 4.50 -9.12 -28.31
C GLN A 228 4.31 -10.49 -28.93
N SER A 229 3.06 -10.96 -28.92
CA SER A 229 2.60 -12.16 -29.64
C SER A 229 2.17 -11.78 -31.07
N ASP A 230 2.19 -12.75 -31.99
CA ASP A 230 1.78 -12.56 -33.37
C ASP A 230 0.26 -12.73 -33.60
N LYS A 231 -0.53 -12.99 -32.55
CA LYS A 231 -1.98 -13.23 -32.66
C LYS A 231 -2.78 -11.96 -32.99
N SER A 232 -3.85 -12.12 -33.80
CA SER A 232 -4.78 -11.05 -34.15
C SER A 232 -5.58 -10.54 -32.95
N THR A 233 -5.91 -9.24 -32.95
CA THR A 233 -6.70 -8.60 -31.90
C THR A 233 -8.19 -8.44 -32.24
N LYS A 234 -8.62 -8.78 -33.45
CA LYS A 234 -10.00 -8.56 -33.93
C LYS A 234 -11.07 -9.27 -33.10
N LEU A 235 -10.78 -10.45 -32.58
CA LEU A 235 -11.74 -11.25 -31.85
C LEU A 235 -12.10 -10.63 -30.50
N TYR A 236 -11.21 -9.84 -29.91
CA TYR A 236 -11.49 -9.08 -28.68
C TYR A 236 -12.62 -8.06 -28.88
N GLU A 237 -12.57 -7.33 -29.99
CA GLU A 237 -13.60 -6.34 -30.33
C GLU A 237 -14.95 -6.99 -30.65
N LEU A 238 -14.93 -8.11 -31.37
CA LEU A 238 -16.14 -8.86 -31.68
C LEU A 238 -16.81 -9.43 -30.43
N ALA A 239 -16.02 -10.01 -29.53
CA ALA A 239 -16.53 -10.57 -28.29
C ALA A 239 -17.08 -9.47 -27.36
N ASP A 240 -16.44 -8.31 -27.31
CA ASP A 240 -16.94 -7.17 -26.54
C ASP A 240 -18.30 -6.69 -27.06
N GLY A 241 -18.43 -6.52 -28.37
CA GLY A 241 -19.68 -6.11 -29.00
C GLY A 241 -20.81 -7.13 -28.74
N PHE A 242 -20.48 -8.41 -28.80
CA PHE A 242 -21.44 -9.48 -28.50
C PHE A 242 -21.90 -9.41 -27.03
N VAL A 243 -20.96 -9.32 -26.08
CA VAL A 243 -21.26 -9.30 -24.64
C VAL A 243 -22.11 -8.09 -24.27
N LYS A 244 -21.82 -6.92 -24.85
CA LYS A 244 -22.61 -5.69 -24.60
C LYS A 244 -24.06 -5.81 -25.07
N SER A 245 -24.36 -6.69 -25.99
CA SER A 245 -25.72 -6.94 -26.47
C SER A 245 -26.53 -7.89 -25.57
N LEU A 246 -25.88 -8.51 -24.58
CA LEU A 246 -26.51 -9.51 -23.72
C LEU A 246 -27.24 -8.87 -22.53
N LYS A 247 -28.24 -9.61 -22.02
CA LYS A 247 -29.03 -9.20 -20.85
C LYS A 247 -28.56 -9.96 -19.60
N LYS A 248 -28.33 -9.20 -18.52
CA LYS A 248 -27.95 -9.79 -17.23
C LYS A 248 -29.13 -10.54 -16.61
N GLY A 249 -28.88 -11.75 -16.17
CA GLY A 249 -29.81 -12.57 -15.39
C GLY A 249 -29.56 -12.41 -13.89
N ARG A 250 -30.28 -13.18 -13.10
CA ARG A 250 -30.15 -13.20 -11.64
C ARG A 250 -29.45 -14.48 -11.20
N LEU A 251 -28.44 -14.33 -10.33
CA LEU A 251 -27.80 -15.48 -9.69
C LEU A 251 -28.76 -16.11 -8.68
N LEU A 252 -28.97 -17.43 -8.77
CA LEU A 252 -29.78 -18.17 -7.83
C LEU A 252 -29.05 -18.39 -6.50
N ASN A 253 -29.75 -18.13 -5.36
CA ASN A 253 -29.27 -18.59 -4.07
C ASN A 253 -29.56 -20.11 -3.92
N GLU A 254 -29.06 -20.76 -2.87
CA GLU A 254 -29.23 -22.22 -2.67
C GLU A 254 -30.70 -22.65 -2.62
N ASP A 255 -31.57 -21.86 -1.98
CA ASP A 255 -33.01 -22.16 -1.86
C ASP A 255 -33.73 -22.05 -3.22
N GLU A 256 -33.40 -21.03 -3.99
CA GLU A 256 -33.94 -20.79 -5.32
C GLU A 256 -33.46 -21.84 -6.33
N ALA A 257 -32.21 -22.31 -6.19
CA ALA A 257 -31.63 -23.34 -7.04
C ALA A 257 -32.35 -24.69 -6.91
N LEU A 258 -33.02 -24.93 -5.80
CA LEU A 258 -33.82 -26.14 -5.55
C LEU A 258 -35.26 -26.06 -6.11
N ASN A 259 -35.71 -24.86 -6.52
CA ASN A 259 -37.05 -24.65 -7.04
C ASN A 259 -37.06 -24.68 -8.59
N PRO A 260 -37.63 -25.72 -9.23
CA PRO A 260 -37.61 -25.83 -10.71
C PRO A 260 -38.34 -24.70 -11.43
N LEU A 261 -39.38 -24.11 -10.80
CA LEU A 261 -40.16 -23.02 -11.42
C LEU A 261 -39.36 -21.73 -11.52
N ILE A 262 -38.58 -21.38 -10.48
CA ILE A 262 -37.72 -20.21 -10.49
C ILE A 262 -36.56 -20.38 -11.46
N ARG A 263 -36.00 -21.57 -11.57
CA ARG A 263 -34.96 -21.90 -12.57
C ARG A 263 -35.41 -21.68 -14.00
N GLU A 264 -36.63 -22.06 -14.32
CA GLU A 264 -37.16 -21.90 -15.70
C GLU A 264 -37.43 -20.44 -16.04
N GLU A 265 -37.99 -19.66 -15.10
CA GLU A 265 -38.20 -18.22 -15.30
C GLU A 265 -36.89 -17.49 -15.54
N LEU A 266 -35.81 -17.83 -14.82
CA LEU A 266 -34.50 -17.18 -14.97
C LEU A 266 -33.76 -17.60 -16.23
N LYS A 267 -34.00 -18.83 -16.76
CA LYS A 267 -33.47 -19.27 -18.05
C LYS A 267 -34.01 -18.43 -19.20
N GLU A 268 -35.23 -17.94 -19.10
CA GLU A 268 -35.87 -17.14 -20.13
C GLU A 268 -35.50 -15.65 -20.09
N GLU A 269 -35.07 -15.11 -18.91
CA GLU A 269 -34.87 -13.68 -18.70
C GLU A 269 -33.43 -13.19 -18.85
N GLY A 270 -32.42 -14.05 -18.71
CA GLY A 270 -31.01 -13.63 -18.68
C GLY A 270 -30.08 -14.43 -19.56
N ASP A 271 -29.11 -13.75 -20.13
CA ASP A 271 -28.07 -14.34 -20.99
C ASP A 271 -26.81 -14.71 -20.23
N PHE A 272 -26.57 -14.07 -19.10
CA PHE A 272 -25.43 -14.36 -18.23
C PHE A 272 -25.75 -14.02 -16.78
N VAL A 273 -24.99 -14.62 -15.85
CA VAL A 273 -25.10 -14.35 -14.41
C VAL A 273 -23.75 -13.93 -13.85
N VAL A 274 -23.77 -13.03 -12.86
CA VAL A 274 -22.58 -12.51 -12.17
C VAL A 274 -22.62 -12.93 -10.70
N ASP A 275 -21.52 -13.54 -10.22
CA ASP A 275 -21.31 -13.80 -8.81
C ASP A 275 -20.34 -12.76 -8.25
N GLU A 276 -20.83 -11.79 -7.50
CA GLU A 276 -20.02 -10.70 -6.96
C GLU A 276 -19.00 -11.17 -5.91
N LYS A 277 -19.32 -12.20 -5.14
CA LYS A 277 -18.40 -12.76 -4.13
C LYS A 277 -17.19 -13.42 -4.78
N LEU A 278 -17.43 -14.22 -5.82
CA LEU A 278 -16.40 -14.95 -6.53
C LEU A 278 -15.78 -14.13 -7.67
N LYS A 279 -16.36 -12.97 -7.99
CA LYS A 279 -16.00 -12.13 -9.14
C LYS A 279 -15.97 -12.93 -10.44
N THR A 280 -16.99 -13.74 -10.66
CA THR A 280 -17.14 -14.57 -11.85
C THR A 280 -18.37 -14.14 -12.63
N CYS A 281 -18.31 -14.35 -13.95
CA CYS A 281 -19.42 -14.08 -14.86
C CYS A 281 -19.50 -15.23 -15.86
N THR A 282 -20.66 -15.86 -15.97
CA THR A 282 -20.86 -17.04 -16.82
C THR A 282 -22.10 -16.89 -17.66
N LEU A 283 -22.07 -17.44 -18.90
CA LEU A 283 -23.23 -17.52 -19.78
C LEU A 283 -24.25 -18.51 -19.22
N THR A 284 -25.52 -18.15 -19.33
CA THR A 284 -26.64 -19.10 -19.17
C THR A 284 -26.78 -19.94 -20.43
N GLN A 285 -27.66 -20.94 -20.41
CA GLN A 285 -27.96 -21.72 -21.61
C GLN A 285 -28.43 -20.82 -22.77
N GLN A 286 -29.28 -19.84 -22.47
CA GLN A 286 -29.75 -18.85 -23.44
C GLN A 286 -28.61 -18.03 -24.03
N GLY A 287 -27.66 -17.63 -23.18
CA GLY A 287 -26.46 -16.88 -23.59
C GLY A 287 -25.55 -17.73 -24.50
N VAL A 288 -25.39 -19.01 -24.18
CA VAL A 288 -24.62 -19.95 -25.01
C VAL A 288 -25.23 -20.07 -26.39
N GLU A 289 -26.57 -20.22 -26.49
CA GLU A 289 -27.28 -20.31 -27.76
C GLU A 289 -27.11 -19.04 -28.62
N LYS A 290 -27.16 -17.87 -27.98
CA LYS A 290 -26.90 -16.59 -28.66
C LYS A 290 -25.46 -16.47 -29.15
N ALA A 291 -24.49 -16.96 -28.39
CA ALA A 291 -23.08 -16.98 -28.76
C ALA A 291 -22.85 -17.88 -29.99
N GLU A 292 -23.43 -19.05 -29.98
CA GLU A 292 -23.34 -19.99 -31.11
C GLU A 292 -23.90 -19.38 -32.39
N ARG A 293 -25.01 -18.68 -32.31
CA ARG A 293 -25.59 -17.96 -33.45
C ARG A 293 -24.72 -16.78 -33.91
N PHE A 294 -24.25 -15.98 -32.99
CA PHE A 294 -23.46 -14.81 -33.32
C PHE A 294 -22.15 -15.17 -34.03
N PHE A 295 -21.44 -16.18 -33.52
CA PHE A 295 -20.17 -16.61 -34.06
C PHE A 295 -20.30 -17.69 -35.15
N ALA A 296 -21.54 -18.08 -35.51
CA ALA A 296 -21.84 -19.10 -36.52
C ALA A 296 -21.12 -20.44 -36.27
N ILE A 297 -21.21 -20.93 -35.04
CA ILE A 297 -20.64 -22.19 -34.59
C ILE A 297 -21.73 -23.11 -34.06
N ASP A 298 -21.51 -24.43 -34.13
CA ASP A 298 -22.52 -25.44 -33.74
C ASP A 298 -22.51 -25.70 -32.23
N ASN A 299 -21.30 -25.76 -31.60
CA ASN A 299 -21.15 -26.09 -30.19
C ASN A 299 -20.02 -25.27 -29.57
N LEU A 300 -20.39 -24.32 -28.69
CA LEU A 300 -19.40 -23.47 -28.00
C LEU A 300 -18.42 -24.28 -27.15
N SER A 301 -18.87 -25.41 -26.59
CA SER A 301 -18.04 -26.28 -25.74
C SER A 301 -17.09 -27.18 -26.52
N ASP A 302 -17.19 -27.22 -27.85
CA ASP A 302 -16.28 -28.01 -28.69
C ASP A 302 -14.84 -27.49 -28.53
N PRO A 303 -13.82 -28.37 -28.38
CA PRO A 303 -12.42 -27.97 -28.27
C PRO A 303 -11.92 -27.03 -29.37
N GLN A 304 -12.44 -27.20 -30.62
CA GLN A 304 -12.05 -26.30 -31.72
C GLN A 304 -12.56 -24.86 -31.54
N ASN A 305 -13.54 -24.63 -30.66
CA ASN A 305 -14.10 -23.31 -30.34
C ASN A 305 -13.58 -22.72 -29.03
N MET A 306 -12.53 -23.30 -28.42
CA MET A 306 -11.97 -22.84 -27.15
C MET A 306 -11.49 -21.40 -27.21
N GLU A 307 -10.95 -20.95 -28.34
CA GLU A 307 -10.50 -19.57 -28.53
C GLU A 307 -11.68 -18.59 -28.43
N ILE A 308 -12.78 -18.89 -29.10
CA ILE A 308 -14.00 -18.07 -29.05
C ILE A 308 -14.55 -18.03 -27.62
N GLN A 309 -14.64 -19.19 -26.98
CA GLN A 309 -15.10 -19.30 -25.61
C GLN A 309 -14.24 -18.47 -24.65
N HIS A 310 -12.92 -18.53 -24.82
CA HIS A 310 -11.99 -17.76 -24.02
C HIS A 310 -12.19 -16.25 -24.18
N HIS A 311 -12.36 -15.77 -25.42
CA HIS A 311 -12.64 -14.35 -25.69
C HIS A 311 -13.97 -13.90 -25.11
N ILE A 312 -15.01 -14.72 -25.18
CA ILE A 312 -16.32 -14.42 -24.59
C ILE A 312 -16.19 -14.32 -23.07
N ASN A 313 -15.49 -15.25 -22.43
CA ASN A 313 -15.32 -15.26 -20.98
C ASN A 313 -14.54 -14.01 -20.51
N ASN A 314 -13.49 -13.62 -21.23
CA ASN A 314 -12.74 -12.40 -20.93
C ASN A 314 -13.59 -11.14 -21.13
N ALA A 315 -14.40 -11.07 -22.18
CA ALA A 315 -15.29 -9.95 -22.42
C ALA A 315 -16.38 -9.84 -21.34
N LEU A 316 -16.93 -10.97 -20.90
CA LEU A 316 -17.88 -11.01 -19.79
C LEU A 316 -17.25 -10.49 -18.49
N LYS A 317 -16.06 -10.95 -18.18
CA LYS A 317 -15.32 -10.53 -16.99
C LYS A 317 -14.99 -9.03 -17.04
N ALA A 318 -14.48 -8.56 -18.18
CA ALA A 318 -14.14 -7.15 -18.37
C ALA A 318 -15.34 -6.22 -18.20
N ASN A 319 -16.49 -6.59 -18.76
CA ASN A 319 -17.69 -5.76 -18.74
C ASN A 319 -18.47 -5.84 -17.42
N ASN A 320 -18.38 -6.94 -16.67
CA ASN A 320 -19.27 -7.18 -15.54
C ASN A 320 -18.56 -7.29 -14.18
N THR A 321 -17.27 -7.59 -14.15
CA THR A 321 -16.52 -7.73 -12.89
C THR A 321 -15.38 -6.71 -12.74
N MET A 322 -15.06 -5.97 -13.80
CA MET A 322 -14.02 -4.95 -13.81
C MET A 322 -14.66 -3.58 -14.02
N ALA A 323 -14.37 -2.64 -13.14
CA ALA A 323 -14.97 -1.30 -13.16
C ALA A 323 -13.95 -0.22 -13.48
N LEU A 324 -14.31 0.67 -14.39
CA LEU A 324 -13.54 1.89 -14.67
C LEU A 324 -13.46 2.75 -13.41
N ASP A 325 -12.29 3.35 -13.19
CA ASP A 325 -11.97 4.22 -12.03
C ASP A 325 -11.94 3.49 -10.68
N LYS A 326 -12.12 2.19 -10.68
CA LYS A 326 -11.97 1.33 -9.49
C LYS A 326 -10.83 0.31 -9.68
N ASP A 327 -10.92 -0.51 -10.70
CA ASP A 327 -9.92 -1.55 -11.00
C ASP A 327 -8.87 -1.04 -11.98
N TYR A 328 -9.22 -0.09 -12.81
CA TYR A 328 -8.34 0.51 -13.81
C TYR A 328 -8.80 1.91 -14.17
N VAL A 329 -7.90 2.68 -14.79
CA VAL A 329 -8.20 4.00 -15.37
C VAL A 329 -7.76 4.02 -16.83
N VAL A 330 -8.35 4.91 -17.63
CA VAL A 330 -7.90 5.20 -19.00
C VAL A 330 -7.04 6.46 -18.95
N LYS A 331 -5.76 6.32 -19.33
CA LYS A 331 -4.81 7.43 -19.34
C LYS A 331 -4.03 7.42 -20.66
N ASP A 332 -4.06 8.55 -21.36
CA ASP A 332 -3.35 8.71 -22.65
C ASP A 332 -3.67 7.60 -23.67
N GLY A 333 -4.95 7.20 -23.73
CA GLY A 333 -5.42 6.14 -24.63
C GLY A 333 -5.01 4.74 -24.24
N GLU A 334 -4.56 4.52 -23.01
CA GLU A 334 -4.15 3.22 -22.50
C GLU A 334 -4.88 2.87 -21.22
N ILE A 335 -5.08 1.57 -21.00
CA ILE A 335 -5.63 1.04 -19.74
C ILE A 335 -4.50 0.91 -18.73
N VAL A 336 -4.64 1.55 -17.58
CA VAL A 336 -3.68 1.48 -16.47
C VAL A 336 -4.37 0.84 -15.27
N ILE A 337 -3.78 -0.23 -14.75
CA ILE A 337 -4.32 -0.96 -13.60
C ILE A 337 -4.20 -0.11 -12.34
N VAL A 338 -5.22 -0.13 -11.51
CA VAL A 338 -5.23 0.48 -10.17
C VAL A 338 -5.27 -0.65 -9.14
N ASP A 339 -4.33 -0.62 -8.18
CA ASP A 339 -4.36 -1.55 -7.06
C ASP A 339 -5.51 -1.20 -6.13
N THR A 340 -6.45 -2.13 -5.96
CA THR A 340 -7.65 -1.92 -5.13
C THR A 340 -7.33 -1.76 -3.65
N PHE A 341 -6.21 -2.30 -3.18
CA PHE A 341 -5.78 -2.15 -1.79
C PHE A 341 -5.14 -0.80 -1.51
N THR A 342 -4.32 -0.32 -2.43
CA THR A 342 -3.51 0.89 -2.23
C THR A 342 -4.07 2.11 -2.96
N GLY A 343 -4.99 1.94 -3.90
CA GLY A 343 -5.49 3.00 -4.77
C GLY A 343 -4.45 3.54 -5.75
N ARG A 344 -3.32 2.88 -5.88
CA ARG A 344 -2.15 3.31 -6.65
C ARG A 344 -2.22 2.81 -8.09
N MET A 345 -1.93 3.68 -9.06
CA MET A 345 -1.75 3.27 -10.44
C MET A 345 -0.48 2.43 -10.60
N MET A 346 -0.56 1.42 -11.45
CA MET A 346 0.54 0.51 -11.76
C MET A 346 0.87 0.55 -13.24
N PRO A 347 1.56 1.61 -13.72
CA PRO A 347 1.91 1.73 -15.14
C PRO A 347 2.78 0.56 -15.60
N GLY A 348 2.57 0.12 -16.82
CA GLY A 348 3.34 -0.97 -17.43
C GLY A 348 2.88 -2.37 -17.05
N ARG A 349 2.00 -2.52 -16.06
CA ARG A 349 1.40 -3.81 -15.72
C ARG A 349 0.18 -4.06 -16.58
N ARG A 350 -0.04 -5.33 -16.92
CA ARG A 350 -1.19 -5.76 -17.71
C ARG A 350 -1.78 -7.01 -17.08
N TYR A 351 -3.12 -7.12 -17.15
CA TYR A 351 -3.79 -8.36 -16.78
C TYR A 351 -3.42 -9.47 -17.77
N SER A 352 -3.27 -10.68 -17.27
CA SER A 352 -2.88 -11.83 -18.07
C SER A 352 -4.08 -12.49 -18.77
N ASP A 353 -3.78 -13.46 -19.64
CA ASP A 353 -4.73 -14.35 -20.31
C ASP A 353 -5.79 -13.65 -21.15
N GLY A 354 -5.46 -12.49 -21.69
CA GLY A 354 -6.36 -11.74 -22.57
C GLY A 354 -7.34 -10.81 -21.88
N LEU A 355 -7.36 -10.77 -20.54
CA LEU A 355 -8.27 -9.88 -19.81
C LEU A 355 -7.96 -8.40 -20.08
N HIS A 356 -6.70 -8.03 -20.13
CA HIS A 356 -6.30 -6.64 -20.40
C HIS A 356 -6.77 -6.17 -21.78
N GLN A 357 -6.62 -7.02 -22.79
CA GLN A 357 -7.11 -6.75 -24.13
C GLN A 357 -8.64 -6.65 -24.18
N ALA A 358 -9.33 -7.48 -23.41
CA ALA A 358 -10.81 -7.41 -23.30
C ALA A 358 -11.26 -6.08 -22.68
N ILE A 359 -10.52 -5.55 -21.71
CA ILE A 359 -10.79 -4.24 -21.11
C ILE A 359 -10.48 -3.12 -22.13
N GLU A 360 -9.40 -3.24 -22.88
CA GLU A 360 -9.08 -2.30 -23.97
C GLU A 360 -10.23 -2.22 -25.00
N ALA A 361 -10.77 -3.36 -25.40
CA ALA A 361 -11.94 -3.43 -26.27
C ALA A 361 -13.18 -2.81 -25.64
N LYS A 362 -13.43 -3.10 -24.36
CA LYS A 362 -14.55 -2.52 -23.60
C LYS A 362 -14.53 -1.00 -23.59
N GLU A 363 -13.37 -0.41 -23.38
CA GLU A 363 -13.18 1.05 -23.24
C GLU A 363 -12.91 1.73 -24.59
N HIS A 364 -12.95 1.00 -25.69
CA HIS A 364 -12.71 1.51 -27.05
C HIS A 364 -11.35 2.17 -27.24
N VAL A 365 -10.34 1.71 -26.52
CA VAL A 365 -8.94 2.07 -26.75
C VAL A 365 -8.30 1.05 -27.69
N GLU A 366 -7.13 1.36 -28.25
CA GLU A 366 -6.42 0.43 -29.13
C GLU A 366 -6.12 -0.88 -28.40
N VAL A 367 -6.58 -2.01 -28.96
CA VAL A 367 -6.29 -3.34 -28.41
C VAL A 367 -4.87 -3.73 -28.78
N GLN A 368 -4.00 -3.84 -27.76
CA GLN A 368 -2.61 -4.25 -27.95
C GLN A 368 -2.55 -5.75 -28.25
N ARG A 369 -1.54 -6.18 -29.02
CA ARG A 369 -1.33 -7.61 -29.27
C ARG A 369 -1.09 -8.34 -27.93
N GLU A 370 -1.48 -9.60 -27.85
CA GLU A 370 -1.23 -10.43 -26.69
C GLU A 370 0.26 -10.44 -26.34
N SER A 371 0.52 -10.36 -25.04
CA SER A 371 1.89 -10.36 -24.54
C SER A 371 2.37 -11.78 -24.29
N LYS A 372 3.63 -12.04 -24.64
CA LYS A 372 4.33 -13.28 -24.28
C LYS A 372 5.22 -12.96 -23.09
N THR A 373 5.05 -13.69 -21.99
CA THR A 373 5.90 -13.51 -20.80
C THR A 373 7.31 -14.01 -21.08
N LEU A 374 8.30 -13.14 -20.95
CA LEU A 374 9.73 -13.46 -21.09
C LEU A 374 10.38 -13.77 -19.76
N ALA A 375 10.01 -13.04 -18.72
CA ALA A 375 10.53 -13.21 -17.37
C ALA A 375 9.49 -12.73 -16.34
N THR A 376 9.45 -13.39 -15.19
CA THR A 376 8.54 -13.01 -14.11
C THR A 376 9.13 -13.35 -12.75
N ILE A 377 8.81 -12.55 -11.75
CA ILE A 377 9.10 -12.83 -10.35
C ILE A 377 8.09 -12.09 -9.47
N THR A 378 7.72 -12.69 -8.33
CA THR A 378 6.92 -12.00 -7.30
C THR A 378 7.83 -11.21 -6.38
N PHE A 379 7.29 -10.18 -5.70
CA PHE A 379 8.06 -9.46 -4.68
C PHE A 379 8.49 -10.38 -3.54
N GLN A 380 7.61 -11.31 -3.15
CA GLN A 380 7.93 -12.32 -2.14
C GLN A 380 9.21 -13.09 -2.47
N ASN A 381 9.30 -13.60 -3.68
CA ASN A 381 10.47 -14.36 -4.13
C ASN A 381 11.69 -13.46 -4.31
N PHE A 382 11.49 -12.26 -4.83
CA PHE A 382 12.60 -11.33 -5.05
C PHE A 382 13.27 -10.93 -3.72
N PHE A 383 12.48 -10.44 -2.74
CA PHE A 383 13.05 -9.98 -1.47
C PHE A 383 13.64 -11.11 -0.63
N ASN A 384 13.16 -12.34 -0.80
CA ASN A 384 13.78 -13.50 -0.14
C ASN A 384 15.19 -13.84 -0.67
N LYS A 385 15.61 -13.22 -1.76
CA LYS A 385 16.97 -13.39 -2.31
C LYS A 385 18.02 -12.51 -1.63
N TYR A 386 17.62 -11.52 -0.86
CA TYR A 386 18.56 -10.71 -0.09
C TYR A 386 19.17 -11.54 1.04
N THR A 387 20.47 -11.33 1.28
CA THR A 387 21.18 -12.00 2.40
C THR A 387 20.54 -11.61 3.74
N LYS A 388 20.20 -10.33 3.89
CA LYS A 388 19.49 -9.81 5.06
C LYS A 388 18.45 -8.79 4.59
N LYS A 389 17.29 -8.82 5.22
CA LYS A 389 16.24 -7.82 4.98
C LYS A 389 15.59 -7.43 6.29
N SER A 390 15.16 -6.20 6.36
CA SER A 390 14.37 -5.67 7.46
C SER A 390 13.33 -4.72 6.91
N GLY A 391 12.41 -4.32 7.74
CA GLY A 391 11.34 -3.44 7.30
C GLY A 391 10.78 -2.61 8.42
N MET A 392 10.09 -1.55 8.05
CA MET A 392 9.44 -0.63 8.97
C MET A 392 8.09 -0.19 8.42
N THR A 393 7.15 -0.02 9.32
CA THR A 393 5.82 0.51 9.03
C THR A 393 5.12 0.87 10.33
N GLY A 394 4.03 1.61 10.26
CA GLY A 394 3.16 1.87 11.42
C GLY A 394 2.16 0.77 11.72
N THR A 395 2.07 -0.29 10.92
CA THR A 395 0.92 -1.20 10.89
C THR A 395 1.28 -2.66 10.56
N ALA A 396 2.33 -3.22 11.17
CA ALA A 396 2.80 -4.57 10.84
C ALA A 396 2.29 -5.67 11.77
N GLN A 397 1.94 -5.35 13.01
CA GLN A 397 1.66 -6.35 14.04
C GLN A 397 0.51 -7.31 13.67
N THR A 398 -0.51 -6.83 13.00
CA THR A 398 -1.65 -7.65 12.57
C THR A 398 -1.25 -8.75 11.58
N GLU A 399 -0.11 -8.60 10.91
CA GLU A 399 0.39 -9.53 9.90
C GLU A 399 1.65 -10.29 10.36
N GLU A 400 1.94 -10.27 11.66
CA GLU A 400 3.16 -10.87 12.19
C GLU A 400 3.32 -12.35 11.84
N GLN A 401 2.24 -13.11 11.89
CA GLN A 401 2.28 -14.54 11.57
C GLN A 401 2.71 -14.76 10.12
N GLU A 402 2.24 -13.95 9.19
CA GLU A 402 2.61 -14.04 7.79
C GLU A 402 4.08 -13.65 7.57
N PHE A 403 4.55 -12.59 8.23
CA PHE A 403 5.96 -12.21 8.19
C PHE A 403 6.87 -13.32 8.72
N ARG A 404 6.48 -13.99 9.81
CA ARG A 404 7.27 -15.10 10.38
C ARG A 404 7.31 -16.30 9.44
N SER A 405 6.16 -16.70 8.89
CA SER A 405 6.06 -17.94 8.11
C SER A 405 6.68 -17.82 6.72
N ILE A 406 6.57 -16.66 6.07
CA ILE A 406 7.04 -16.46 4.69
C ILE A 406 8.47 -15.92 4.66
N TYR A 407 8.80 -14.99 5.56
CA TYR A 407 10.07 -14.26 5.52
C TYR A 407 10.99 -14.54 6.70
N GLY A 408 10.53 -15.27 7.71
CA GLY A 408 11.30 -15.50 8.92
C GLY A 408 11.56 -14.25 9.75
N MET A 409 10.68 -13.27 9.66
CA MET A 409 10.82 -11.97 10.32
C MET A 409 9.76 -11.82 11.42
N ASP A 410 10.19 -11.43 12.61
CA ASP A 410 9.27 -11.05 13.68
C ASP A 410 9.02 -9.54 13.68
N VAL A 411 7.98 -9.12 14.38
CA VAL A 411 7.62 -7.71 14.50
C VAL A 411 7.90 -7.24 15.93
N VAL A 412 8.68 -6.16 16.05
CA VAL A 412 8.93 -5.48 17.31
C VAL A 412 8.23 -4.13 17.27
N CYS A 413 7.26 -3.96 18.16
CA CYS A 413 6.53 -2.70 18.28
C CYS A 413 7.35 -1.72 19.11
N ILE A 414 7.78 -0.63 18.49
CA ILE A 414 8.60 0.39 19.13
C ILE A 414 7.67 1.42 19.78
N PRO A 415 7.89 1.81 21.05
CA PRO A 415 7.05 2.81 21.69
C PRO A 415 7.25 4.18 21.05
N THR A 416 6.23 5.03 21.13
CA THR A 416 6.34 6.42 20.67
C THR A 416 7.24 7.22 21.58
N ASN A 417 7.88 8.26 21.04
CA ASN A 417 8.71 9.19 21.83
C ASN A 417 7.84 10.00 22.82
N ARG A 418 6.58 10.32 22.40
CA ARG A 418 5.59 10.98 23.25
C ARG A 418 4.28 10.18 23.26
N PRO A 419 3.49 10.25 24.35
CA PRO A 419 2.20 9.54 24.39
C PRO A 419 1.27 9.96 23.25
N VAL A 420 0.52 9.00 22.71
CA VAL A 420 -0.47 9.25 21.66
C VAL A 420 -1.70 9.92 22.27
N GLN A 421 -2.07 11.10 21.74
CA GLN A 421 -3.26 11.85 22.17
C GLN A 421 -4.44 11.74 21.20
N ARG A 422 -4.26 11.07 20.06
CA ARG A 422 -5.34 10.88 19.08
C ARG A 422 -6.48 10.08 19.68
N LYS A 423 -7.70 10.55 19.43
CA LYS A 423 -8.94 9.85 19.83
C LYS A 423 -9.51 9.13 18.62
N ASP A 424 -9.61 7.82 18.70
CA ASP A 424 -10.25 7.00 17.68
C ASP A 424 -11.71 6.77 18.08
N LEU A 425 -12.62 7.50 17.43
CA LEU A 425 -14.04 7.46 17.76
C LEU A 425 -14.72 6.20 17.18
N PRO A 426 -15.79 5.71 17.80
CA PRO A 426 -16.51 4.55 17.26
C PRO A 426 -17.07 4.80 15.87
N ASP A 427 -17.16 3.73 15.07
CA ASP A 427 -17.77 3.78 13.75
C ASP A 427 -19.24 4.19 13.83
N ILE A 428 -19.71 4.89 12.80
CA ILE A 428 -21.14 5.22 12.65
C ILE A 428 -21.63 4.49 11.39
N VAL A 429 -22.68 3.69 11.52
CA VAL A 429 -23.23 2.87 10.44
C VAL A 429 -24.60 3.39 10.04
N TYR A 430 -24.79 3.58 8.73
CA TYR A 430 -26.06 3.98 8.12
C TYR A 430 -26.64 2.85 7.27
N GLN A 431 -27.92 2.91 6.97
CA GLN A 431 -28.58 1.90 6.13
C GLN A 431 -28.14 2.00 4.67
N THR A 432 -27.98 3.22 4.16
CA THR A 432 -27.66 3.48 2.76
C THR A 432 -26.37 4.29 2.61
N GLU A 433 -25.75 4.15 1.45
CA GLU A 433 -24.58 4.97 1.08
C GLU A 433 -24.95 6.47 1.02
N ASP A 434 -26.14 6.80 0.52
CA ASP A 434 -26.56 8.18 0.42
C ASP A 434 -26.64 8.85 1.80
N ALA A 435 -27.21 8.16 2.79
CA ALA A 435 -27.27 8.63 4.17
C ALA A 435 -25.87 8.79 4.77
N LYS A 436 -25.00 7.81 4.54
CA LYS A 436 -23.61 7.85 4.99
C LYS A 436 -22.89 9.09 4.41
N PHE A 437 -22.97 9.32 3.13
CA PHE A 437 -22.27 10.44 2.50
C PHE A 437 -22.83 11.79 2.95
N ARG A 438 -24.13 11.89 3.17
CA ARG A 438 -24.72 13.10 3.77
C ARG A 438 -24.15 13.37 5.15
N ALA A 439 -24.00 12.33 5.96
CA ALA A 439 -23.41 12.44 7.31
C ALA A 439 -21.93 12.85 7.27
N VAL A 440 -21.18 12.28 6.33
CA VAL A 440 -19.76 12.65 6.10
C VAL A 440 -19.66 14.14 5.74
N VAL A 441 -20.45 14.59 4.79
CA VAL A 441 -20.47 16.00 4.36
C VAL A 441 -20.83 16.94 5.50
N ALA A 442 -21.83 16.58 6.31
CA ALA A 442 -22.24 17.38 7.47
C ALA A 442 -21.13 17.52 8.50
N ASP A 443 -20.43 16.41 8.79
CA ASP A 443 -19.32 16.40 9.75
C ASP A 443 -18.12 17.21 9.25
N VAL A 444 -17.75 17.03 7.98
CA VAL A 444 -16.66 17.80 7.35
C VAL A 444 -16.99 19.28 7.33
N LYS A 445 -18.24 19.65 7.03
CA LYS A 445 -18.67 21.05 7.00
C LYS A 445 -18.52 21.72 8.37
N LYS A 446 -18.88 21.03 9.46
CA LYS A 446 -18.69 21.54 10.83
C LYS A 446 -17.22 21.83 11.13
N ALA A 447 -16.34 20.90 10.78
CA ALA A 447 -14.90 21.08 10.98
C ALA A 447 -14.36 22.22 10.13
N TYR A 448 -14.79 22.30 8.87
CA TYR A 448 -14.38 23.35 7.94
C TYR A 448 -14.76 24.75 8.46
N GLU A 449 -15.96 24.90 9.00
CA GLU A 449 -16.46 26.19 9.53
C GLU A 449 -15.60 26.71 10.69
N VAL A 450 -15.08 25.82 11.55
CA VAL A 450 -14.20 26.21 12.67
C VAL A 450 -12.72 26.24 12.27
N GLY A 451 -12.39 25.80 11.07
CA GLY A 451 -11.01 25.79 10.57
C GLY A 451 -10.20 24.56 10.92
N GLN A 452 -10.80 23.51 11.48
CA GLN A 452 -10.10 22.26 11.75
C GLN A 452 -9.81 21.54 10.42
N PRO A 453 -8.54 21.16 10.14
CA PRO A 453 -8.23 20.42 8.92
C PRO A 453 -8.81 19.01 8.95
N VAL A 454 -9.27 18.54 7.79
CA VAL A 454 -9.89 17.22 7.62
C VAL A 454 -9.21 16.47 6.49
N LEU A 455 -8.85 15.22 6.75
CA LEU A 455 -8.43 14.28 5.72
C LEU A 455 -9.53 13.22 5.58
N VAL A 456 -10.14 13.17 4.39
CA VAL A 456 -11.21 12.22 4.07
C VAL A 456 -10.59 11.06 3.29
N GLY A 457 -10.61 9.88 3.86
CA GLY A 457 -10.11 8.67 3.23
C GLY A 457 -11.20 7.95 2.44
N THR A 458 -10.91 7.63 1.19
CA THR A 458 -11.83 6.90 0.31
C THR A 458 -11.17 5.61 -0.19
N VAL A 459 -12.00 4.64 -0.57
CA VAL A 459 -11.50 3.34 -1.05
C VAL A 459 -11.27 3.30 -2.56
N ASN A 460 -11.85 4.23 -3.31
CA ASN A 460 -11.66 4.31 -4.77
C ASN A 460 -11.89 5.72 -5.30
N ILE A 461 -11.53 5.91 -6.57
CA ILE A 461 -11.63 7.21 -7.26
C ILE A 461 -13.08 7.67 -7.41
N GLU A 462 -14.00 6.74 -7.65
CA GLU A 462 -15.43 7.02 -7.83
C GLU A 462 -16.03 7.69 -6.60
N VAL A 463 -15.75 7.17 -5.40
CA VAL A 463 -16.19 7.75 -4.13
C VAL A 463 -15.57 9.12 -3.92
N SER A 464 -14.28 9.27 -4.24
CA SER A 464 -13.60 10.56 -4.15
C SER A 464 -14.28 11.64 -4.99
N GLU A 465 -14.62 11.31 -6.23
CA GLU A 465 -15.28 12.22 -7.16
C GLU A 465 -16.71 12.58 -6.70
N ARG A 466 -17.43 11.57 -6.20
CA ARG A 466 -18.79 11.77 -5.67
C ARG A 466 -18.79 12.74 -4.47
N LEU A 467 -17.90 12.51 -3.50
CA LEU A 467 -17.76 13.40 -2.35
C LEU A 467 -17.29 14.80 -2.75
N SER A 468 -16.38 14.89 -3.71
CA SER A 468 -15.91 16.18 -4.23
C SER A 468 -17.08 17.02 -4.77
N LYS A 469 -17.99 16.43 -5.53
CA LYS A 469 -19.19 17.10 -6.03
C LYS A 469 -20.08 17.58 -4.88
N MET A 470 -20.29 16.74 -3.88
CA MET A 470 -21.09 17.07 -2.69
C MET A 470 -20.47 18.24 -1.90
N PHE A 471 -19.15 18.22 -1.72
CA PHE A 471 -18.43 19.30 -1.04
C PHE A 471 -18.54 20.63 -1.80
N LYS A 472 -18.45 20.61 -3.12
CA LYS A 472 -18.63 21.81 -3.96
C LYS A 472 -20.03 22.41 -3.79
N MET A 473 -21.05 21.55 -3.73
CA MET A 473 -22.44 22.00 -3.52
C MET A 473 -22.64 22.67 -2.16
N GLU A 474 -21.86 22.25 -1.16
CA GLU A 474 -21.91 22.81 0.20
C GLU A 474 -20.91 23.96 0.42
N GLY A 475 -20.20 24.38 -0.62
CA GLY A 475 -19.25 25.49 -0.52
C GLY A 475 -17.96 25.16 0.23
N ILE A 476 -17.60 23.88 0.33
CA ILE A 476 -16.37 23.43 0.98
C ILE A 476 -15.24 23.40 -0.04
N LYS A 477 -14.25 24.25 0.14
CA LYS A 477 -13.02 24.22 -0.67
C LYS A 477 -12.17 23.04 -0.27
N HIS A 478 -11.70 22.25 -1.23
CA HIS A 478 -10.98 21.01 -0.97
C HIS A 478 -10.04 20.65 -2.11
N GLN A 479 -9.13 19.72 -1.82
CA GLN A 479 -8.25 19.07 -2.78
C GLN A 479 -8.63 17.60 -2.90
N VAL A 480 -8.54 17.04 -4.11
CA VAL A 480 -8.80 15.61 -4.37
C VAL A 480 -7.52 14.96 -4.86
N LEU A 481 -7.09 13.90 -4.17
CA LEU A 481 -5.89 13.15 -4.47
C LEU A 481 -6.25 11.69 -4.73
N ASN A 482 -5.82 11.14 -5.86
CA ASN A 482 -6.20 9.79 -6.28
C ASN A 482 -5.02 8.93 -6.73
N ALA A 483 -3.80 9.27 -6.29
CA ALA A 483 -2.55 8.56 -6.57
C ALA A 483 -2.09 8.60 -8.04
N LYS A 484 -2.60 9.54 -8.85
CA LYS A 484 -2.17 9.70 -10.25
C LYS A 484 -0.81 10.37 -10.40
N TYR A 485 -0.49 11.34 -9.53
CA TYR A 485 0.73 12.17 -9.61
C TYR A 485 1.39 12.24 -8.23
N HIS A 486 2.27 11.25 -7.93
CA HIS A 486 2.86 11.08 -6.61
C HIS A 486 3.60 12.32 -6.07
N GLU A 487 4.41 12.98 -6.90
CA GLU A 487 5.19 14.15 -6.49
C GLU A 487 4.29 15.32 -6.09
N LYS A 488 3.37 15.69 -6.96
CA LYS A 488 2.43 16.80 -6.74
C LYS A 488 1.49 16.50 -5.57
N GLU A 489 0.98 15.28 -5.49
CA GLU A 489 0.07 14.84 -4.43
C GLU A 489 0.76 14.80 -3.07
N ALA A 490 2.02 14.37 -3.01
CA ALA A 490 2.80 14.39 -1.77
C ALA A 490 2.97 15.82 -1.23
N GLU A 491 3.22 16.80 -2.10
CA GLU A 491 3.29 18.22 -1.72
C GLU A 491 1.97 18.72 -1.15
N ILE A 492 0.85 18.36 -1.79
CA ILE A 492 -0.49 18.76 -1.34
C ILE A 492 -0.84 18.10 0.00
N VAL A 493 -0.53 16.81 0.16
CA VAL A 493 -0.78 16.07 1.40
C VAL A 493 0.03 16.67 2.56
N ALA A 494 1.25 17.09 2.31
CA ALA A 494 2.07 17.73 3.34
C ALA A 494 1.38 19.00 3.91
N LEU A 495 0.56 19.69 3.11
CA LEU A 495 -0.19 20.88 3.52
C LEU A 495 -1.59 20.54 4.07
N ALA A 496 -1.97 19.28 4.13
CA ALA A 496 -3.31 18.85 4.58
C ALA A 496 -3.57 19.15 6.07
N GLY A 497 -2.54 19.43 6.85
CA GLY A 497 -2.64 19.81 8.26
C GLY A 497 -2.80 21.32 8.50
N GLU A 498 -2.84 22.13 7.46
CA GLU A 498 -3.04 23.57 7.58
C GLU A 498 -4.48 23.90 7.97
N LYS A 499 -4.66 25.03 8.66
CA LYS A 499 -5.98 25.49 9.10
C LYS A 499 -6.95 25.61 7.92
N GLY A 500 -8.11 24.98 8.05
CA GLY A 500 -9.17 25.00 7.05
C GLY A 500 -8.95 24.10 5.83
N ALA A 501 -7.88 23.33 5.79
CA ALA A 501 -7.63 22.40 4.70
C ALA A 501 -8.59 21.21 4.74
N VAL A 502 -9.21 20.90 3.60
CA VAL A 502 -10.02 19.68 3.41
C VAL A 502 -9.42 18.90 2.25
N THR A 503 -9.00 17.68 2.51
CA THR A 503 -8.33 16.84 1.51
C THR A 503 -9.07 15.51 1.41
N ILE A 504 -9.45 15.13 0.19
CA ILE A 504 -9.99 13.81 -0.11
C ILE A 504 -8.85 12.99 -0.73
N ALA A 505 -8.54 11.86 -0.14
CA ALA A 505 -7.45 11.02 -0.62
C ALA A 505 -7.87 9.55 -0.68
N THR A 506 -7.54 8.88 -1.79
CA THR A 506 -7.62 7.43 -1.84
C THR A 506 -6.53 6.84 -0.96
N ASN A 507 -6.66 5.56 -0.65
CA ASN A 507 -5.84 4.78 0.24
C ASN A 507 -4.39 5.22 0.42
N MET A 508 -3.67 5.36 -0.67
CA MET A 508 -2.21 5.52 -0.66
C MET A 508 -1.74 6.84 -1.22
N ALA A 509 -2.68 7.74 -1.55
CA ALA A 509 -2.29 9.07 -2.00
C ALA A 509 -1.46 9.78 -0.93
N GLY A 510 -0.25 10.19 -1.29
CA GLY A 510 0.68 10.86 -0.39
C GLY A 510 1.25 9.99 0.74
N ARG A 511 1.15 8.66 0.65
CA ARG A 511 1.74 7.75 1.63
C ARG A 511 3.24 8.01 1.78
N GLY A 512 3.74 7.91 3.02
CA GLY A 512 5.12 8.20 3.35
C GLY A 512 5.41 9.67 3.57
N THR A 513 4.42 10.56 3.38
CA THR A 513 4.54 11.98 3.62
C THR A 513 3.88 12.33 4.96
N ASP A 514 4.64 12.92 5.88
CA ASP A 514 4.11 13.39 7.16
C ASP A 514 3.21 14.62 6.96
N ILE A 515 2.11 14.64 7.70
CA ILE A 515 1.20 15.79 7.75
C ILE A 515 1.52 16.58 9.00
N LYS A 516 2.16 17.75 8.83
CA LYS A 516 2.46 18.65 9.93
C LYS A 516 1.25 19.55 10.18
N LEU A 517 0.93 19.77 11.46
CA LEU A 517 -0.14 20.69 11.83
C LEU A 517 0.32 22.13 11.63
N GLY A 518 -0.54 22.93 10.99
CA GLY A 518 -0.32 24.36 10.84
C GLY A 518 -0.52 25.13 12.13
N GLU A 519 -0.23 26.43 12.08
CA GLU A 519 -0.41 27.33 13.21
C GLU A 519 -1.87 27.39 13.67
N GLY A 520 -2.11 27.24 14.96
CA GLY A 520 -3.45 27.29 15.57
C GLY A 520 -4.28 26.00 15.43
N VAL A 521 -3.75 24.97 14.80
CA VAL A 521 -4.51 23.72 14.56
C VAL A 521 -4.59 22.84 15.80
N ILE A 522 -3.55 22.84 16.64
CA ILE A 522 -3.54 22.07 17.89
C ILE A 522 -4.70 22.47 18.80
N GLU A 523 -4.98 23.74 18.91
CA GLU A 523 -6.08 24.29 19.73
C GLU A 523 -7.46 23.91 19.16
N LEU A 524 -7.55 23.58 17.87
CA LEU A 524 -8.78 23.12 17.22
C LEU A 524 -8.99 21.61 17.34
N GLY A 525 -8.07 20.89 17.99
CA GLY A 525 -8.13 19.43 18.14
C GLY A 525 -7.27 18.64 17.17
N GLY A 526 -6.40 19.31 16.41
CA GLY A 526 -5.50 18.67 15.45
C GLY A 526 -6.19 18.22 14.17
N LEU A 527 -5.60 17.28 13.46
CA LEU A 527 -6.13 16.76 12.20
C LEU A 527 -7.28 15.78 12.46
N LYS A 528 -8.38 15.98 11.74
CA LYS A 528 -9.55 15.09 11.76
C LYS A 528 -9.47 14.11 10.60
N ILE A 529 -9.51 12.83 10.90
CA ILE A 529 -9.56 11.76 9.91
C ILE A 529 -10.99 11.27 9.77
N VAL A 530 -11.52 11.27 8.55
CA VAL A 530 -12.85 10.74 8.23
C VAL A 530 -12.67 9.62 7.22
N GLY A 531 -12.91 8.38 7.65
CA GLY A 531 -12.93 7.23 6.76
C GLY A 531 -14.35 7.04 6.21
N THR A 532 -14.48 6.82 4.92
CA THR A 532 -15.80 6.69 4.27
C THR A 532 -16.21 5.24 4.07
N GLU A 533 -15.34 4.31 4.42
CA GLU A 533 -15.59 2.87 4.35
C GLU A 533 -14.44 2.16 5.07
N ARG A 534 -14.69 0.96 5.62
CA ARG A 534 -13.62 0.10 6.10
C ARG A 534 -12.96 -0.60 4.92
N HIS A 535 -11.64 -0.72 4.97
CA HIS A 535 -10.86 -1.44 3.97
C HIS A 535 -10.91 -2.96 4.25
N GLU A 536 -10.48 -3.75 3.29
CA GLU A 536 -10.42 -5.21 3.42
C GLU A 536 -9.46 -5.67 4.53
N SER A 537 -8.49 -4.84 4.91
CA SER A 537 -7.51 -5.11 5.96
C SER A 537 -7.56 -4.03 7.03
N ARG A 538 -7.52 -4.45 8.30
CA ARG A 538 -7.40 -3.52 9.46
C ARG A 538 -6.16 -2.64 9.36
N ARG A 539 -5.11 -3.20 8.82
CA ARG A 539 -3.83 -2.51 8.64
C ARG A 539 -4.00 -1.23 7.83
N ILE A 540 -4.76 -1.28 6.74
CA ILE A 540 -5.02 -0.12 5.88
C ILE A 540 -5.86 0.91 6.62
N ASP A 541 -6.86 0.49 7.39
CA ASP A 541 -7.63 1.39 8.26
C ASP A 541 -6.71 2.09 9.26
N ASN A 542 -5.78 1.35 9.86
CA ASN A 542 -4.82 1.89 10.82
C ASN A 542 -3.82 2.86 10.17
N GLN A 543 -3.45 2.64 8.92
CA GLN A 543 -2.62 3.59 8.16
C GLN A 543 -3.34 4.93 7.97
N LEU A 544 -4.63 4.90 7.70
CA LEU A 544 -5.42 6.12 7.57
C LEU A 544 -5.48 6.85 8.92
N ARG A 545 -5.81 6.15 10.01
CA ARG A 545 -5.80 6.73 11.36
C ARG A 545 -4.45 7.32 11.72
N GLY A 546 -3.38 6.63 11.36
CA GLY A 546 -1.99 7.00 11.69
C GLY A 546 -1.51 8.29 11.06
N ARG A 547 -2.27 8.89 10.15
CA ARG A 547 -1.95 10.20 9.60
C ARG A 547 -2.21 11.35 10.57
N ALA A 548 -2.99 11.12 11.62
CA ALA A 548 -3.21 12.06 12.72
C ALA A 548 -2.47 11.61 13.98
N GLY A 549 -2.26 12.50 14.92
CA GLY A 549 -1.63 12.18 16.21
C GLY A 549 -0.12 12.04 16.17
N ARG A 550 0.53 12.69 15.22
CA ARG A 550 1.98 12.69 15.06
C ARG A 550 2.69 13.32 16.25
N GLN A 551 3.74 12.68 16.79
CA GLN A 551 4.59 13.19 17.90
C GLN A 551 3.77 13.74 19.09
N GLY A 552 2.72 13.00 19.48
CA GLY A 552 1.87 13.39 20.58
C GLY A 552 0.90 14.53 20.28
N ASP A 553 0.75 14.94 19.01
CA ASP A 553 -0.25 15.91 18.61
C ASP A 553 -1.67 15.41 18.85
N PRO A 554 -2.62 16.28 19.19
CA PRO A 554 -4.03 15.88 19.22
C PRO A 554 -4.51 15.53 17.81
N GLY A 555 -5.56 14.78 17.74
CA GLY A 555 -6.20 14.37 16.50
C GLY A 555 -7.39 13.49 16.79
N GLU A 556 -8.19 13.23 15.78
CA GLU A 556 -9.32 12.31 15.91
C GLU A 556 -9.53 11.54 14.60
N SER A 557 -10.13 10.36 14.71
CA SER A 557 -10.52 9.56 13.57
C SER A 557 -11.91 8.97 13.76
N ARG A 558 -12.64 8.83 12.68
CA ARG A 558 -13.94 8.15 12.68
C ARG A 558 -14.21 7.56 11.30
N PHE A 559 -14.74 6.34 11.27
CA PHE A 559 -15.21 5.71 10.04
C PHE A 559 -16.73 5.81 9.95
N TYR A 560 -17.20 6.20 8.78
CA TYR A 560 -18.62 6.22 8.39
C TYR A 560 -18.88 5.04 7.47
N LEU A 561 -19.84 4.21 7.84
CA LEU A 561 -20.13 2.95 7.16
C LEU A 561 -21.60 2.92 6.73
N SER A 562 -21.91 2.08 5.74
CA SER A 562 -23.27 1.76 5.36
C SER A 562 -23.45 0.25 5.17
N MET A 563 -24.69 -0.21 5.28
CA MET A 563 -25.02 -1.61 4.98
C MET A 563 -24.84 -1.94 3.49
N GLU A 564 -24.75 -0.92 2.64
CA GLU A 564 -24.51 -1.06 1.21
C GLU A 564 -23.02 -1.07 0.82
N ASP A 565 -22.11 -0.84 1.78
CA ASP A 565 -20.66 -0.86 1.52
C ASP A 565 -20.23 -2.24 1.01
N ASP A 566 -19.23 -2.27 0.12
CA ASP A 566 -18.73 -3.51 -0.49
C ASP A 566 -18.34 -4.58 0.54
N LEU A 567 -17.63 -4.19 1.60
CA LEU A 567 -17.24 -5.12 2.66
C LEU A 567 -18.47 -5.70 3.37
N MET A 568 -19.47 -4.88 3.66
CA MET A 568 -20.72 -5.32 4.28
C MET A 568 -21.55 -6.20 3.35
N ARG A 569 -21.59 -5.87 2.06
CA ARG A 569 -22.34 -6.62 1.05
C ARG A 569 -21.70 -8.00 0.78
N LEU A 570 -20.36 -8.07 0.73
CA LEU A 570 -19.62 -9.30 0.45
C LEU A 570 -19.52 -10.24 1.65
N PHE A 571 -19.38 -9.70 2.85
CA PHE A 571 -19.10 -10.45 4.08
C PHE A 571 -20.17 -10.31 5.16
N GLY A 572 -21.11 -9.39 4.99
CA GLY A 572 -22.24 -9.18 5.90
C GLY A 572 -23.33 -10.23 5.72
N SER A 573 -24.08 -10.51 6.79
CA SER A 573 -25.22 -11.39 6.76
C SER A 573 -26.42 -10.70 6.11
N GLU A 574 -27.02 -11.32 5.09
CA GLU A 574 -28.30 -10.87 4.51
C GLU A 574 -29.40 -10.81 5.58
N LYS A 575 -29.34 -11.69 6.58
CA LYS A 575 -30.25 -11.70 7.74
C LYS A 575 -30.12 -10.43 8.56
N THR A 576 -28.90 -9.92 8.75
CA THR A 576 -28.67 -8.68 9.50
C THR A 576 -29.25 -7.48 8.75
N ALA A 577 -29.05 -7.41 7.42
CA ALA A 577 -29.62 -6.35 6.61
C ALA A 577 -31.16 -6.38 6.61
N ALA A 578 -31.75 -7.58 6.50
CA ALA A 578 -33.20 -7.77 6.55
C ALA A 578 -33.77 -7.39 7.93
N MET A 579 -33.07 -7.72 9.01
CA MET A 579 -33.47 -7.40 10.37
C MET A 579 -33.47 -5.89 10.61
N ILE A 580 -32.48 -5.18 10.08
CA ILE A 580 -32.37 -3.71 10.17
C ILE A 580 -33.48 -3.02 9.41
N LYS A 581 -33.84 -3.51 8.20
CA LYS A 581 -34.98 -3.02 7.44
C LYS A 581 -36.31 -3.18 8.18
N LYS A 582 -36.47 -4.26 8.94
CA LYS A 582 -37.68 -4.53 9.76
C LYS A 582 -37.81 -3.58 10.93
N LEU A 583 -36.71 -3.00 11.43
CA LEU A 583 -36.75 -2.06 12.57
C LEU A 583 -37.34 -0.70 12.17
N GLY A 584 -37.51 -0.42 10.87
CA GLY A 584 -38.15 0.79 10.39
C GLY A 584 -37.45 2.07 10.77
N LEU A 585 -36.12 2.03 10.96
CA LEU A 585 -35.34 3.22 11.29
C LEU A 585 -35.33 4.20 10.14
N PRO A 586 -35.44 5.52 10.37
CA PRO A 586 -35.25 6.52 9.35
C PRO A 586 -33.89 6.37 8.67
N GLU A 587 -33.82 6.67 7.37
CA GLU A 587 -32.60 6.53 6.57
C GLU A 587 -31.42 7.29 7.17
N ASP A 588 -31.64 8.50 7.67
CA ASP A 588 -30.59 9.36 8.21
C ASP A 588 -30.22 9.08 9.68
N GLU A 589 -30.88 8.14 10.33
CA GLU A 589 -30.50 7.73 11.68
C GLU A 589 -29.42 6.65 11.66
N PRO A 590 -28.33 6.84 12.43
CA PRO A 590 -27.30 5.81 12.55
C PRO A 590 -27.81 4.57 13.27
N ILE A 591 -27.29 3.42 12.83
CA ILE A 591 -27.53 2.13 13.48
C ILE A 591 -26.49 1.97 14.57
N GLU A 592 -26.88 1.45 15.76
CA GLU A 592 -25.91 1.13 16.80
C GLU A 592 -24.88 0.09 16.31
N ALA A 593 -23.61 0.49 16.36
CA ALA A 593 -22.55 -0.14 15.59
C ALA A 593 -21.77 -1.25 16.31
N GLY A 594 -21.97 -1.47 17.63
CA GLY A 594 -21.10 -2.34 18.41
C GLY A 594 -20.93 -3.76 17.87
N ILE A 595 -22.04 -4.42 17.52
CA ILE A 595 -22.02 -5.80 16.97
C ILE A 595 -21.53 -5.80 15.53
N LEU A 596 -21.93 -4.77 14.74
CA LEU A 596 -21.57 -4.67 13.32
C LEU A 596 -20.09 -4.38 13.12
N THR A 597 -19.52 -3.49 13.92
CA THR A 597 -18.08 -3.18 13.87
C THR A 597 -17.24 -4.41 14.15
N LYS A 598 -17.65 -5.21 15.16
CA LYS A 598 -16.96 -6.45 15.50
C LYS A 598 -17.06 -7.49 14.37
N ALA A 599 -18.21 -7.58 13.71
CA ALA A 599 -18.40 -8.46 12.56
C ALA A 599 -17.52 -8.04 11.38
N ILE A 600 -17.39 -6.74 11.12
CA ILE A 600 -16.52 -6.20 10.08
C ILE A 600 -15.05 -6.51 10.40
N GLU A 601 -14.61 -6.29 11.61
CA GLU A 601 -13.24 -6.59 12.04
C GLU A 601 -12.92 -8.07 11.91
N ASN A 602 -13.87 -8.96 12.21
CA ASN A 602 -13.72 -10.39 12.02
C ASN A 602 -13.66 -10.78 10.52
N ALA A 603 -14.37 -10.05 9.65
CA ALA A 603 -14.35 -10.27 8.22
C ALA A 603 -13.04 -9.80 7.57
N GLN A 604 -12.41 -8.79 8.14
CA GLN A 604 -11.09 -8.33 7.71
C GLN A 604 -10.01 -9.37 8.02
#